data_802755bbafe993cad014d28e8a033cdf
#
_entry.id   802755bbafe993cad014d28e8a033cdf
#
_cell.length_a   1.000
_cell.length_b   1.000
_cell.length_c   1.000
_cell.angle_alpha   90.00
_cell.angle_beta   90.00
_cell.angle_gamma   90.00
#
_symmetry.space_group_name_H-M   'P 1'
#
loop_
_entity.id
_entity.type
_entity.pdbx_description
1 polymer ?
#
loop_
_entity_poly.entity_id
_entity_poly.type
_entity_poly.pdbx_seq_one_letter_code
_entity_poly.pdbx_strand_id
1 'polypeptide(L)'
;MTIIVKRDRTVYHSNGEAFGLECPYCGVFAHMTPQSIPDVQTVLEHQPKHVGLVYQCDACQAPIFLRFGVKSFGEDGIELNRNFLELERPKERFPFSYLPKQTEMLFREALSCYSNNNFNAFASMCRRAAASSFEAMGSSGKLRAFDEVMMAQDIAEIDEASFAPIKRILFETVQEEDLPLLNRAQAGVLLEVMKDMFYQCFVRRGKLSRAIKVRRFFVQEGNGSLRPSA
;
A
#
# COMPACT_ATOMS: atom_id res chain seq x y z
N MET A 1 28.61 -13.19 3.95
CA MET A 1 28.56 -11.72 3.94
C MET A 1 28.03 -11.29 5.30
N THR A 2 28.78 -10.51 6.04
CA THR A 2 28.39 -9.98 7.33
C THR A 2 28.50 -8.46 7.31
N ILE A 3 27.74 -7.80 8.14
CA ILE A 3 27.76 -6.35 8.29
C ILE A 3 28.45 -6.07 9.62
N ILE A 4 29.48 -5.25 9.61
CA ILE A 4 30.24 -4.89 10.82
C ILE A 4 29.97 -3.41 11.09
N VAL A 5 29.51 -3.09 12.30
CA VAL A 5 29.33 -1.71 12.77
C VAL A 5 30.40 -1.44 13.80
N LYS A 6 31.32 -0.51 13.51
CA LYS A 6 32.43 -0.16 14.38
C LYS A 6 32.08 0.94 15.37
N ARG A 7 32.93 1.12 16.41
CA ARG A 7 32.75 2.17 17.44
C ARG A 7 32.75 3.60 16.87
N ASP A 8 33.44 3.81 15.74
CA ASP A 8 33.46 5.10 15.03
C ASP A 8 32.18 5.36 14.21
N ARG A 9 31.15 4.49 14.37
CA ARG A 9 29.89 4.51 13.62
C ARG A 9 30.03 4.27 12.12
N THR A 10 31.12 3.64 11.69
CA THR A 10 31.24 3.18 10.30
C THR A 10 30.61 1.81 10.13
N VAL A 11 29.94 1.61 8.99
CA VAL A 11 29.32 0.35 8.59
C VAL A 11 30.13 -0.27 7.47
N TYR A 12 30.63 -1.47 7.66
CA TYR A 12 31.39 -2.21 6.66
C TYR A 12 30.66 -3.46 6.23
N HIS A 13 30.66 -3.72 4.94
CA HIS A 13 30.22 -4.97 4.36
C HIS A 13 31.43 -5.86 4.08
N SER A 14 31.40 -7.10 4.54
CA SER A 14 32.58 -8.00 4.57
C SER A 14 33.30 -8.22 3.20
N ASN A 15 32.64 -7.92 2.09
CA ASN A 15 33.20 -8.08 0.75
C ASN A 15 33.60 -6.75 0.10
N GLY A 16 33.54 -5.62 0.82
CA GLY A 16 33.78 -4.30 0.21
C GLY A 16 32.69 -3.88 -0.81
N GLU A 17 31.63 -4.67 -0.92
CA GLU A 17 30.52 -4.38 -1.83
C GLU A 17 29.59 -3.34 -1.22
N ALA A 18 29.09 -2.45 -2.08
CA ALA A 18 28.05 -1.50 -1.70
C ALA A 18 26.75 -2.23 -1.30
N PHE A 19 26.08 -1.76 -0.26
CA PHE A 19 24.80 -2.32 0.15
C PHE A 19 23.70 -1.82 -0.78
N GLY A 20 23.14 -2.72 -1.58
CA GLY A 20 22.04 -2.44 -2.50
C GLY A 20 20.79 -3.23 -2.16
N LEU A 21 19.62 -2.59 -2.28
CA LEU A 21 18.33 -3.24 -2.20
C LEU A 21 17.29 -2.53 -3.09
N GLU A 22 16.20 -3.21 -3.41
CA GLU A 22 15.07 -2.58 -4.06
C GLU A 22 14.35 -1.67 -3.07
N CYS A 23 14.38 -0.36 -3.34
CA CYS A 23 13.80 0.63 -2.45
C CYS A 23 12.28 0.45 -2.32
N PRO A 24 11.72 0.33 -1.10
CA PRO A 24 10.28 0.17 -0.90
C PRO A 24 9.47 1.41 -1.30
N TYR A 25 10.11 2.57 -1.46
CA TYR A 25 9.45 3.84 -1.80
C TYR A 25 9.43 4.11 -3.31
N CYS A 26 10.57 4.02 -3.99
CA CYS A 26 10.65 4.32 -5.43
C CYS A 26 10.70 3.07 -6.33
N GLY A 27 10.92 1.87 -5.75
CA GLY A 27 10.98 0.62 -6.47
C GLY A 27 12.24 0.40 -7.30
N VAL A 28 13.22 1.29 -7.21
CA VAL A 28 14.49 1.16 -7.92
C VAL A 28 15.46 0.34 -7.07
N PHE A 29 16.18 -0.60 -7.69
CA PHE A 29 17.33 -1.23 -7.03
C PHE A 29 18.45 -0.19 -6.97
N ALA A 30 18.76 0.29 -5.78
CA ALA A 30 19.70 1.38 -5.57
C ALA A 30 20.69 1.05 -4.46
N HIS A 31 21.81 1.75 -4.45
CA HIS A 31 22.73 1.78 -3.31
C HIS A 31 22.05 2.45 -2.10
N MET A 32 22.36 1.94 -0.90
CA MET A 32 21.83 2.41 0.37
C MET A 32 22.96 2.95 1.24
N THR A 33 22.90 4.25 1.51
CA THR A 33 23.89 4.95 2.35
C THR A 33 23.43 4.92 3.81
N PRO A 34 24.25 4.42 4.77
CA PRO A 34 23.89 4.44 6.19
C PRO A 34 23.80 5.89 6.69
N GLN A 35 22.67 6.25 7.35
CA GLN A 35 22.40 7.58 7.86
C GLN A 35 22.38 7.67 9.39
N SER A 36 21.74 6.68 10.02
CA SER A 36 21.68 6.63 11.49
C SER A 36 22.10 5.27 11.98
N ILE A 37 23.11 5.29 12.84
CA ILE A 37 23.73 4.12 13.43
C ILE A 37 23.62 4.30 14.94
N PRO A 38 23.16 3.29 15.69
CA PRO A 38 23.06 3.37 17.15
C PRO A 38 24.45 3.56 17.78
N ASP A 39 24.47 4.09 18.97
CA ASP A 39 25.71 4.15 19.74
C ASP A 39 26.22 2.75 20.06
N VAL A 40 27.38 2.40 19.51
CA VAL A 40 27.94 1.06 19.62
C VAL A 40 28.31 0.72 21.08
N GLN A 41 28.72 1.72 21.87
CA GLN A 41 29.05 1.50 23.29
C GLN A 41 27.79 1.03 24.04
N THR A 42 26.68 1.71 23.86
CA THR A 42 25.38 1.32 24.45
C THR A 42 24.95 -0.07 24.00
N VAL A 43 25.16 -0.40 22.71
CA VAL A 43 24.83 -1.74 22.19
C VAL A 43 25.71 -2.83 22.80
N LEU A 44 26.99 -2.57 23.01
CA LEU A 44 27.92 -3.50 23.67
C LEU A 44 27.59 -3.73 25.16
N GLU A 45 27.12 -2.68 25.85
CA GLU A 45 26.71 -2.75 27.25
C GLU A 45 25.44 -3.57 27.47
N HIS A 46 24.41 -3.37 26.56
CA HIS A 46 23.11 -4.01 26.71
C HIS A 46 22.97 -5.34 25.97
N GLN A 47 23.85 -5.63 25.03
CA GLN A 47 23.89 -6.85 24.19
C GLN A 47 22.52 -7.26 23.64
N PRO A 48 21.80 -6.39 22.91
CA PRO A 48 20.48 -6.72 22.38
C PRO A 48 20.58 -7.78 21.28
N LYS A 49 19.56 -8.61 21.14
CA LYS A 49 19.47 -9.62 20.05
C LYS A 49 19.34 -8.99 18.66
N HIS A 50 18.86 -7.76 18.59
CA HIS A 50 18.61 -7.05 17.33
C HIS A 50 19.07 -5.60 17.44
N VAL A 51 19.51 -5.07 16.30
CA VAL A 51 19.90 -3.66 16.16
C VAL A 51 19.20 -3.05 14.95
N GLY A 52 18.71 -1.82 15.11
CA GLY A 52 18.12 -1.02 14.03
C GLY A 52 19.16 -0.11 13.39
N LEU A 53 19.19 -0.08 12.07
CA LEU A 53 19.96 0.88 11.27
C LEU A 53 19.00 1.64 10.33
N VAL A 54 19.28 2.92 10.12
CA VAL A 54 18.57 3.70 9.11
C VAL A 54 19.51 3.93 7.93
N TYR A 55 19.04 3.55 6.75
CA TYR A 55 19.69 3.79 5.49
C TYR A 55 18.93 4.84 4.68
N GLN A 56 19.58 5.48 3.75
CA GLN A 56 18.99 6.38 2.77
C GLN A 56 19.12 5.75 1.37
N CYS A 57 18.05 5.78 0.62
CA CYS A 57 18.08 5.38 -0.79
C CYS A 57 18.77 6.46 -1.63
N ASP A 58 19.84 6.13 -2.35
CA ASP A 58 20.55 7.11 -3.16
C ASP A 58 19.74 7.60 -4.38
N ALA A 59 18.72 6.86 -4.80
CA ALA A 59 17.85 7.25 -5.92
C ALA A 59 16.76 8.25 -5.53
N CYS A 60 16.05 8.04 -4.41
CA CYS A 60 14.91 8.91 -4.01
C CYS A 60 15.08 9.61 -2.67
N GLN A 61 16.20 9.40 -2.00
CA GLN A 61 16.56 10.00 -0.70
C GLN A 61 15.62 9.60 0.47
N ALA A 62 14.73 8.63 0.27
CA ALA A 62 13.84 8.16 1.33
C ALA A 62 14.62 7.38 2.41
N PRO A 63 14.28 7.56 3.72
CA PRO A 63 14.86 6.78 4.80
C PRO A 63 14.27 5.37 4.81
N ILE A 64 15.12 4.37 5.04
CA ILE A 64 14.76 2.96 5.10
C ILE A 64 15.20 2.40 6.44
N PHE A 65 14.24 1.90 7.22
CA PHE A 65 14.46 1.38 8.57
C PHE A 65 14.66 -0.13 8.50
N LEU A 66 15.87 -0.60 8.81
CA LEU A 66 16.22 -2.01 8.78
C LEU A 66 16.57 -2.52 10.17
N ARG A 67 16.08 -3.72 10.51
CA ARG A 67 16.41 -4.43 11.73
C ARG A 67 17.26 -5.65 11.40
N PHE A 68 18.41 -5.73 12.03
CA PHE A 68 19.37 -6.83 11.87
C PHE A 68 19.45 -7.64 13.16
N GLY A 69 19.62 -8.97 13.05
CA GLY A 69 20.03 -9.80 14.16
C GLY A 69 21.52 -9.60 14.46
N VAL A 70 21.90 -9.49 15.73
CA VAL A 70 23.30 -9.45 16.14
C VAL A 70 23.86 -10.87 16.09
N LYS A 71 25.01 -11.05 15.46
CA LYS A 71 25.72 -12.31 15.35
C LYS A 71 26.78 -12.46 16.46
N SER A 72 27.54 -11.40 16.68
CA SER A 72 28.57 -11.37 17.73
C SER A 72 28.88 -9.95 18.19
N PHE A 73 29.39 -9.84 19.41
CA PHE A 73 29.88 -8.61 20.02
C PHE A 73 31.41 -8.74 20.13
N GLY A 74 32.15 -7.80 19.53
CA GLY A 74 33.59 -7.73 19.57
C GLY A 74 34.11 -6.47 20.28
N GLU A 75 35.39 -6.42 20.56
CA GLU A 75 36.02 -5.25 21.20
C GLU A 75 35.89 -3.96 20.40
N ASP A 76 35.96 -4.06 19.06
CA ASP A 76 35.95 -2.92 18.16
C ASP A 76 34.57 -2.60 17.53
N GLY A 77 33.55 -3.42 17.83
CA GLY A 77 32.23 -3.24 17.25
C GLY A 77 31.34 -4.46 17.31
N ILE A 78 30.27 -4.45 16.54
CA ILE A 78 29.27 -5.51 16.47
C ILE A 78 29.21 -6.12 15.07
N GLU A 79 29.05 -7.43 15.01
CA GLU A 79 28.81 -8.15 13.76
C GLU A 79 27.33 -8.48 13.63
N LEU A 80 26.70 -8.08 12.52
CA LEU A 80 25.31 -8.29 12.23
C LEU A 80 25.11 -9.38 11.19
N ASN A 81 24.00 -10.08 11.29
CA ASN A 81 23.57 -11.04 10.27
C ASN A 81 23.28 -10.30 8.96
N ARG A 82 23.48 -10.97 7.83
CA ARG A 82 23.13 -10.44 6.50
C ARG A 82 21.63 -10.23 6.34
N ASN A 83 20.83 -11.11 6.92
CA ASN A 83 19.39 -11.05 6.83
C ASN A 83 18.85 -9.92 7.70
N PHE A 84 18.04 -9.09 7.10
CA PHE A 84 17.39 -7.97 7.77
C PHE A 84 15.86 -8.05 7.58
N LEU A 85 15.16 -7.34 8.43
CA LEU A 85 13.73 -7.07 8.30
C LEU A 85 13.52 -5.58 8.06
N GLU A 86 12.82 -5.23 6.99
CA GLU A 86 12.32 -3.87 6.82
C GLU A 86 11.22 -3.60 7.86
N LEU A 87 11.36 -2.51 8.62
CA LEU A 87 10.42 -2.17 9.67
C LEU A 87 9.25 -1.33 9.18
N GLU A 88 9.44 -0.61 8.08
CA GLU A 88 8.44 0.30 7.53
C GLU A 88 8.45 0.27 6.00
N ARG A 89 7.24 0.19 5.43
CA ARG A 89 7.00 0.36 4.00
C ARG A 89 5.90 1.40 3.79
N PRO A 90 5.93 2.17 2.69
CA PRO A 90 4.85 3.08 2.37
C PRO A 90 3.54 2.30 2.25
N LYS A 91 2.53 2.74 3.00
CA LYS A 91 1.20 2.13 2.97
C LYS A 91 0.32 2.90 2.00
N GLU A 92 -0.32 2.17 1.11
CA GLU A 92 -1.32 2.71 0.23
C GLU A 92 -2.51 3.27 1.03
N ARG A 93 -3.02 4.44 0.62
CA ARG A 93 -4.12 5.12 1.30
C ARG A 93 -5.34 5.19 0.40
N PHE A 94 -6.50 5.04 1.03
CA PHE A 94 -7.78 5.19 0.36
C PHE A 94 -8.81 5.78 1.34
N PRO A 95 -9.74 6.66 0.88
CA PRO A 95 -10.81 7.20 1.72
C PRO A 95 -11.93 6.18 1.85
N PHE A 96 -11.94 5.38 2.90
CA PHE A 96 -12.91 4.29 3.12
C PHE A 96 -14.33 4.75 3.47
N SER A 97 -14.56 6.05 3.66
CA SER A 97 -15.88 6.58 3.95
C SER A 97 -16.90 6.14 2.92
N TYR A 98 -18.06 5.67 3.39
CA TYR A 98 -19.18 5.18 2.59
C TYR A 98 -19.01 3.79 1.94
N LEU A 99 -17.88 3.10 2.09
CA LEU A 99 -17.78 1.71 1.69
C LEU A 99 -18.60 0.82 2.65
N PRO A 100 -19.20 -0.27 2.13
CA PRO A 100 -19.74 -1.32 2.98
C PRO A 100 -18.63 -1.92 3.87
N LYS A 101 -18.96 -2.22 5.13
CA LYS A 101 -17.97 -2.65 6.12
C LYS A 101 -17.13 -3.87 5.67
N GLN A 102 -17.77 -4.85 5.04
CA GLN A 102 -17.08 -6.05 4.53
C GLN A 102 -16.14 -5.70 3.38
N THR A 103 -16.58 -4.87 2.43
CA THR A 103 -15.75 -4.39 1.32
C THR A 103 -14.56 -3.58 1.84
N GLU A 104 -14.78 -2.73 2.85
CA GLU A 104 -13.71 -1.96 3.51
C GLU A 104 -12.65 -2.90 4.11
N MET A 105 -13.06 -3.92 4.88
CA MET A 105 -12.14 -4.87 5.51
C MET A 105 -11.28 -5.58 4.45
N LEU A 106 -11.92 -6.15 3.43
CA LEU A 106 -11.23 -6.87 2.36
C LEU A 106 -10.27 -5.96 1.57
N PHE A 107 -10.67 -4.72 1.30
CA PHE A 107 -9.80 -3.80 0.56
C PHE A 107 -8.63 -3.28 1.41
N ARG A 108 -8.79 -3.14 2.74
CA ARG A 108 -7.66 -2.86 3.65
C ARG A 108 -6.61 -3.97 3.63
N GLU A 109 -7.04 -5.23 3.61
CA GLU A 109 -6.14 -6.37 3.47
C GLU A 109 -5.46 -6.38 2.10
N ALA A 110 -6.21 -6.08 1.01
CA ALA A 110 -5.63 -5.93 -0.32
C ALA A 110 -4.52 -4.88 -0.35
N LEU A 111 -4.77 -3.68 0.20
CA LEU A 111 -3.76 -2.61 0.26
C LEU A 111 -2.52 -3.03 1.07
N SER A 112 -2.71 -3.82 2.14
CA SER A 112 -1.59 -4.38 2.89
C SER A 112 -0.79 -5.38 2.07
N CYS A 113 -1.45 -6.27 1.31
CA CYS A 113 -0.77 -7.20 0.40
C CYS A 113 0.03 -6.45 -0.66
N TYR A 114 -0.53 -5.41 -1.27
CA TYR A 114 0.15 -4.59 -2.27
C TYR A 114 1.40 -3.91 -1.68
N SER A 115 1.27 -3.25 -0.52
CA SER A 115 2.38 -2.58 0.17
C SER A 115 3.53 -3.54 0.53
N ASN A 116 3.24 -4.83 0.68
CA ASN A 116 4.24 -5.86 0.95
C ASN A 116 4.73 -6.60 -0.32
N ASN A 117 4.40 -6.11 -1.52
CA ASN A 117 4.72 -6.73 -2.81
C ASN A 117 4.15 -8.16 -2.98
N ASN A 118 3.11 -8.51 -2.23
CA ASN A 118 2.41 -9.80 -2.34
C ASN A 118 1.32 -9.71 -3.44
N PHE A 119 1.71 -9.53 -4.71
CA PHE A 119 0.79 -9.16 -5.79
C PHE A 119 -0.27 -10.22 -6.11
N ASN A 120 0.03 -11.50 -5.96
CA ASN A 120 -0.96 -12.56 -6.19
C ASN A 120 -2.02 -12.60 -5.07
N ALA A 121 -1.60 -12.45 -3.82
CA ALA A 121 -2.54 -12.29 -2.69
C ALA A 121 -3.35 -10.99 -2.82
N PHE A 122 -2.73 -9.91 -3.29
CA PHE A 122 -3.41 -8.66 -3.60
C PHE A 122 -4.52 -8.86 -4.65
N ALA A 123 -4.24 -9.58 -5.76
CA ALA A 123 -5.22 -9.87 -6.81
C ALA A 123 -6.44 -10.65 -6.27
N SER A 124 -6.19 -11.72 -5.48
CA SER A 124 -7.26 -12.50 -4.84
C SER A 124 -8.10 -11.63 -3.88
N MET A 125 -7.46 -10.79 -3.07
CA MET A 125 -8.17 -9.89 -2.17
C MET A 125 -8.96 -8.80 -2.91
N CYS A 126 -8.44 -8.26 -4.01
CA CYS A 126 -9.17 -7.33 -4.89
C CYS A 126 -10.43 -7.98 -5.46
N ARG A 127 -10.33 -9.21 -5.95
CA ARG A 127 -11.48 -9.99 -6.44
C ARG A 127 -12.56 -10.14 -5.37
N ARG A 128 -12.19 -10.55 -4.15
CA ARG A 128 -13.13 -10.70 -3.03
C ARG A 128 -13.77 -9.36 -2.64
N ALA A 129 -12.98 -8.28 -2.61
CA ALA A 129 -13.48 -6.94 -2.31
C ALA A 129 -14.46 -6.44 -3.41
N ALA A 130 -14.15 -6.69 -4.68
CA ALA A 130 -15.04 -6.38 -5.81
C ALA A 130 -16.36 -7.15 -5.71
N ALA A 131 -16.31 -8.48 -5.51
CA ALA A 131 -17.50 -9.31 -5.34
C ALA A 131 -18.41 -8.81 -4.20
N SER A 132 -17.82 -8.54 -3.01
CA SER A 132 -18.54 -7.95 -1.88
C SER A 132 -19.17 -6.60 -2.21
N SER A 133 -18.49 -5.79 -3.03
CA SER A 133 -19.03 -4.49 -3.46
C SER A 133 -20.20 -4.64 -4.44
N PHE A 134 -20.16 -5.63 -5.35
CA PHE A 134 -21.24 -5.91 -6.29
C PHE A 134 -22.51 -6.33 -5.56
N GLU A 135 -22.38 -7.23 -4.58
CA GLU A 135 -23.49 -7.64 -3.72
C GLU A 135 -24.12 -6.46 -2.99
N ALA A 136 -23.30 -5.58 -2.41
CA ALA A 136 -23.76 -4.41 -1.70
C ALA A 136 -24.46 -3.38 -2.59
N MET A 137 -24.15 -3.33 -3.88
CA MET A 137 -24.81 -2.45 -4.86
C MET A 137 -26.11 -3.04 -5.43
N GLY A 138 -26.42 -4.31 -5.17
CA GLY A 138 -27.61 -5.02 -5.66
C GLY A 138 -27.46 -5.55 -7.08
N SER A 139 -28.57 -5.93 -7.72
CA SER A 139 -28.62 -6.67 -9.00
C SER A 139 -27.87 -6.00 -10.16
N SER A 140 -27.80 -4.68 -10.20
CA SER A 140 -27.06 -3.91 -11.23
C SER A 140 -25.62 -3.55 -10.81
N GLY A 141 -25.17 -4.02 -9.65
CA GLY A 141 -23.90 -3.61 -9.05
C GLY A 141 -22.70 -3.99 -9.89
N LYS A 142 -22.67 -5.22 -10.39
CA LYS A 142 -21.57 -5.73 -11.23
C LYS A 142 -21.48 -4.98 -12.56
N LEU A 143 -22.63 -4.71 -13.22
CA LEU A 143 -22.67 -3.97 -14.49
C LEU A 143 -22.14 -2.54 -14.30
N ARG A 144 -22.61 -1.85 -13.26
CA ARG A 144 -22.16 -0.48 -12.97
C ARG A 144 -20.66 -0.43 -12.68
N ALA A 145 -20.15 -1.36 -11.89
CA ALA A 145 -18.71 -1.44 -11.61
C ALA A 145 -17.92 -1.72 -12.91
N PHE A 146 -18.46 -2.54 -13.80
CA PHE A 146 -17.84 -2.81 -15.08
C PHE A 146 -17.75 -1.54 -15.93
N ASP A 147 -18.84 -0.75 -16.04
CA ASP A 147 -18.85 0.51 -16.77
C ASP A 147 -17.80 1.51 -16.25
N GLU A 148 -17.66 1.65 -14.91
CA GLU A 148 -16.65 2.53 -14.30
C GLU A 148 -15.23 2.02 -14.60
N VAL A 149 -14.98 0.71 -14.55
CA VAL A 149 -13.67 0.13 -14.86
C VAL A 149 -13.31 0.28 -16.34
N MET A 150 -14.27 0.11 -17.26
CA MET A 150 -14.04 0.36 -18.69
C MET A 150 -13.77 1.83 -18.98
N MET A 151 -14.48 2.74 -18.32
CA MET A 151 -14.20 4.17 -18.42
C MET A 151 -12.79 4.52 -17.92
N ALA A 152 -12.32 3.91 -16.84
CA ALA A 152 -10.96 4.10 -16.36
C ALA A 152 -9.91 3.60 -17.36
N GLN A 153 -10.16 2.47 -18.04
CA GLN A 153 -9.30 1.96 -19.11
C GLN A 153 -9.18 2.96 -20.26
N ASP A 154 -10.33 3.51 -20.72
CA ASP A 154 -10.38 4.45 -21.83
C ASP A 154 -9.67 5.77 -21.48
N ILE A 155 -9.91 6.31 -20.28
CA ILE A 155 -9.27 7.56 -19.83
C ILE A 155 -7.75 7.40 -19.71
N ALA A 156 -7.28 6.24 -19.26
CA ALA A 156 -5.85 5.97 -19.09
C ALA A 156 -5.18 5.44 -20.37
N GLU A 157 -5.93 5.29 -21.47
CA GLU A 157 -5.44 4.78 -22.77
C GLU A 157 -4.69 3.44 -22.66
N ILE A 158 -5.15 2.55 -21.76
CA ILE A 158 -4.49 1.26 -21.53
C ILE A 158 -4.95 0.27 -22.60
N ASP A 159 -3.99 -0.35 -23.28
CA ASP A 159 -4.27 -1.35 -24.31
C ASP A 159 -5.00 -2.58 -23.77
N GLU A 160 -5.79 -3.23 -24.60
CA GLU A 160 -6.65 -4.35 -24.22
C GLU A 160 -5.84 -5.54 -23.66
N ALA A 161 -4.67 -5.83 -24.21
CA ALA A 161 -3.87 -6.98 -23.78
C ALA A 161 -3.31 -6.77 -22.36
N SER A 162 -2.87 -5.55 -22.04
CA SER A 162 -2.41 -5.18 -20.70
C SER A 162 -3.55 -5.13 -19.69
N PHE A 163 -4.77 -4.79 -20.12
CA PHE A 163 -5.94 -4.66 -19.25
C PHE A 163 -6.73 -5.97 -19.06
N ALA A 164 -6.61 -6.93 -19.97
CA ALA A 164 -7.32 -8.22 -19.89
C ALA A 164 -7.14 -8.97 -18.55
N PRO A 165 -5.94 -9.06 -17.94
CA PRO A 165 -5.79 -9.68 -16.62
C PRO A 165 -6.61 -8.99 -15.53
N ILE A 166 -6.76 -7.66 -15.58
CA ILE A 166 -7.54 -6.87 -14.62
C ILE A 166 -9.03 -7.21 -14.73
N LYS A 167 -9.56 -7.23 -15.95
CA LYS A 167 -10.96 -7.63 -16.20
C LYS A 167 -11.24 -9.04 -15.75
N ARG A 168 -10.31 -9.96 -16.02
CA ARG A 168 -10.43 -11.35 -15.60
C ARG A 168 -10.50 -11.49 -14.08
N ILE A 169 -9.63 -10.79 -13.34
CA ILE A 169 -9.64 -10.80 -11.87
C ILE A 169 -10.96 -10.27 -11.32
N LEU A 170 -11.47 -9.16 -11.86
CA LEU A 170 -12.61 -8.46 -11.27
C LEU A 170 -13.96 -9.04 -11.66
N PHE A 171 -14.12 -9.53 -12.89
CA PHE A 171 -15.44 -9.82 -13.46
C PHE A 171 -15.67 -11.25 -13.90
N GLU A 172 -14.62 -12.04 -14.16
CA GLU A 172 -14.80 -13.42 -14.60
C GLU A 172 -14.96 -14.38 -13.42
N THR A 173 -15.73 -15.43 -13.66
CA THR A 173 -15.90 -16.53 -12.71
C THR A 173 -14.83 -17.58 -12.99
N VAL A 174 -13.66 -17.39 -12.39
CA VAL A 174 -12.53 -18.33 -12.47
C VAL A 174 -12.24 -18.88 -11.06
N GLN A 175 -11.63 -20.06 -11.00
CA GLN A 175 -11.13 -20.60 -9.72
C GLN A 175 -9.97 -19.74 -9.21
N GLU A 176 -9.73 -19.74 -7.90
CA GLU A 176 -8.61 -18.98 -7.30
C GLU A 176 -7.25 -19.41 -7.88
N GLU A 177 -7.11 -20.69 -8.23
CA GLU A 177 -5.92 -21.30 -8.83
C GLU A 177 -5.65 -20.81 -10.26
N ASP A 178 -6.70 -20.35 -10.97
CA ASP A 178 -6.63 -19.85 -12.35
C ASP A 178 -6.51 -18.33 -12.45
N LEU A 179 -6.35 -17.64 -11.31
CA LEU A 179 -6.15 -16.21 -11.31
C LEU A 179 -4.83 -15.85 -12.02
N PRO A 180 -4.83 -14.80 -12.86
CA PRO A 180 -3.60 -14.33 -13.49
C PRO A 180 -2.56 -13.93 -12.46
N LEU A 181 -1.33 -14.38 -12.63
CA LEU A 181 -0.19 -13.90 -11.85
C LEU A 181 0.15 -12.48 -12.29
N LEU A 182 0.20 -11.56 -11.35
CA LEU A 182 0.48 -10.17 -11.65
C LEU A 182 1.95 -9.82 -11.38
N ASN A 183 2.55 -9.11 -12.33
CA ASN A 183 3.78 -8.37 -12.08
C ASN A 183 3.47 -7.03 -11.37
N ARG A 184 4.52 -6.31 -10.96
CA ARG A 184 4.39 -5.05 -10.23
C ARG A 184 3.60 -3.98 -11.00
N ALA A 185 3.83 -3.84 -12.31
CA ALA A 185 3.14 -2.86 -13.13
C ALA A 185 1.65 -3.17 -13.24
N GLN A 186 1.29 -4.43 -13.53
CA GLN A 186 -0.10 -4.88 -13.58
C GLN A 186 -0.80 -4.75 -12.23
N ALA A 187 -0.12 -5.06 -11.13
CA ALA A 187 -0.65 -4.84 -9.78
C ALA A 187 -0.90 -3.35 -9.49
N GLY A 188 -0.02 -2.45 -9.97
CA GLY A 188 -0.23 -1.00 -9.91
C GLY A 188 -1.47 -0.56 -10.66
N VAL A 189 -1.68 -1.06 -11.88
CA VAL A 189 -2.90 -0.77 -12.66
C VAL A 189 -4.15 -1.27 -11.91
N LEU A 190 -4.14 -2.53 -11.43
CA LEU A 190 -5.28 -3.07 -10.66
C LEU A 190 -5.56 -2.23 -9.41
N LEU A 191 -4.52 -1.74 -8.72
CA LEU A 191 -4.67 -0.89 -7.54
C LEU A 191 -5.43 0.40 -7.87
N GLU A 192 -5.00 1.12 -8.91
CA GLU A 192 -5.64 2.40 -9.27
C GLU A 192 -7.06 2.19 -9.80
N VAL A 193 -7.30 1.14 -10.60
CA VAL A 193 -8.64 0.74 -11.05
C VAL A 193 -9.57 0.44 -9.87
N MET A 194 -9.10 -0.30 -8.87
CA MET A 194 -9.89 -0.60 -7.67
C MET A 194 -10.20 0.65 -6.85
N LYS A 195 -9.22 1.54 -6.69
CA LYS A 195 -9.40 2.82 -5.99
C LYS A 195 -10.44 3.68 -6.71
N ASP A 196 -10.34 3.82 -8.03
CA ASP A 196 -11.29 4.61 -8.81
C ASP A 196 -12.70 4.00 -8.78
N MET A 197 -12.84 2.71 -9.05
CA MET A 197 -14.13 2.01 -8.99
C MET A 197 -14.84 2.23 -7.64
N PHE A 198 -14.14 2.05 -6.52
CA PHE A 198 -14.73 2.27 -5.20
C PHE A 198 -15.03 3.73 -4.92
N TYR A 199 -14.18 4.64 -5.40
CA TYR A 199 -14.43 6.07 -5.27
C TYR A 199 -15.70 6.47 -6.01
N GLN A 200 -15.88 6.08 -7.27
CA GLN A 200 -17.04 6.41 -8.08
C GLN A 200 -18.32 5.75 -7.55
N CYS A 201 -18.25 4.44 -7.26
CA CYS A 201 -19.43 3.69 -6.82
C CYS A 201 -19.93 4.08 -5.42
N PHE A 202 -19.05 4.44 -4.49
CA PHE A 202 -19.43 4.66 -3.08
C PHE A 202 -19.07 6.05 -2.56
N VAL A 203 -17.80 6.45 -2.64
CA VAL A 203 -17.31 7.67 -1.95
C VAL A 203 -17.90 8.92 -2.57
N ARG A 204 -17.83 9.08 -3.87
CA ARG A 204 -18.41 10.23 -4.61
C ARG A 204 -19.89 10.35 -4.37
N ARG A 205 -20.61 9.22 -4.50
CA ARG A 205 -22.07 9.17 -4.30
C ARG A 205 -22.46 9.51 -2.86
N GLY A 206 -21.74 8.94 -1.88
CA GLY A 206 -21.98 9.23 -0.47
C GLY A 206 -21.74 10.69 -0.11
N LYS A 207 -20.64 11.27 -0.59
CA LYS A 207 -20.35 12.70 -0.43
C LYS A 207 -21.43 13.59 -1.04
N LEU A 208 -21.86 13.30 -2.27
CA LEU A 208 -22.91 14.07 -2.95
C LEU A 208 -24.24 13.97 -2.21
N SER A 209 -24.66 12.76 -1.84
CA SER A 209 -25.90 12.54 -1.06
C SER A 209 -25.88 13.32 0.25
N ARG A 210 -24.75 13.29 0.98
CA ARG A 210 -24.60 14.05 2.22
C ARG A 210 -24.68 15.55 1.98
N ALA A 211 -23.99 16.06 0.95
CA ALA A 211 -24.02 17.49 0.63
C ALA A 211 -25.43 18.00 0.29
N ILE A 212 -26.20 17.22 -0.49
CA ILE A 212 -27.60 17.54 -0.83
C ILE A 212 -28.48 17.53 0.43
N LYS A 213 -28.33 16.52 1.31
CA LYS A 213 -29.12 16.44 2.56
C LYS A 213 -28.86 17.64 3.45
N VAL A 214 -27.59 18.01 3.64
CA VAL A 214 -27.20 19.19 4.44
C VAL A 214 -27.83 20.46 3.86
N ARG A 215 -27.76 20.71 2.57
CA ARG A 215 -28.36 21.88 1.94
C ARG A 215 -29.87 21.92 2.07
N ARG A 216 -30.55 20.78 1.91
CA ARG A 216 -32.02 20.70 2.11
C ARG A 216 -32.40 21.05 3.52
N PHE A 217 -31.66 20.61 4.52
CA PHE A 217 -31.89 20.92 5.93
C PHE A 217 -31.86 22.44 6.17
N PHE A 218 -30.83 23.14 5.73
CA PHE A 218 -30.72 24.59 5.89
C PHE A 218 -31.80 25.40 5.14
N VAL A 219 -32.22 24.94 3.96
CA VAL A 219 -33.31 25.58 3.21
C VAL A 219 -34.65 25.44 3.95
N GLN A 220 -34.91 24.29 4.58
CA GLN A 220 -36.15 24.08 5.35
C GLN A 220 -36.18 24.91 6.63
N GLU A 221 -35.08 25.02 7.36
CA GLU A 221 -35.01 25.90 8.55
C GLU A 221 -35.13 27.39 8.18
N GLY A 222 -34.48 27.82 7.09
CA GLY A 222 -34.60 29.21 6.61
C GLY A 222 -36.00 29.61 6.21
N ASN A 223 -36.80 28.69 5.66
CA ASN A 223 -38.20 28.94 5.33
C ASN A 223 -39.17 28.87 6.55
N GLY A 224 -38.75 28.18 7.61
CA GLY A 224 -39.52 28.08 8.85
C GLY A 224 -39.49 29.36 9.71
N SER A 225 -38.45 30.17 9.56
CA SER A 225 -38.26 31.42 10.33
C SER A 225 -38.94 32.66 9.70
N LEU A 226 -39.57 32.52 8.54
CA LEU A 226 -40.30 33.62 7.85
C LEU A 226 -41.82 33.48 7.93
N ARG A 227 -42.39 32.94 9.01
CA ARG A 227 -43.80 33.13 9.28
C ARG A 227 -43.97 34.48 9.98
N PRO A 228 -44.57 35.49 9.33
CA PRO A 228 -44.95 36.72 10.04
C PRO A 228 -45.99 36.36 11.07
N SER A 229 -45.73 36.77 12.31
CA SER A 229 -46.75 36.82 13.37
C SER A 229 -47.87 37.77 12.95
N ALA A 230 -49.05 37.24 12.72
CA ALA A 230 -50.27 38.00 12.53
C ALA A 230 -50.81 38.48 13.87
#